data_7a7a4c941808c33c3d6e30fd07e48980
#
_entry.id   7a7a4c941808c33c3d6e30fd07e48980
#
_cell.length_a   1.000
_cell.length_b   1.000
_cell.length_c   1.000
_cell.angle_alpha   90.00
_cell.angle_beta   90.00
_cell.angle_gamma   90.00
#
_symmetry.space_group_name_H-M   'P 1'
#
loop_
_entity.id
_entity.type
_entity.pdbx_description
1 polymer ?
#
loop_
_entity_poly.entity_id
_entity_poly.type
_entity_poly.pdbx_seq_one_letter_code
_entity_poly.pdbx_strand_id
1 'polypeptide(L)'
;MNVLKNYRAWFQVHRWISVGLGLLLVFWLASGMVMVLPMPALFYRGPGTSGVLPPFDAYTMAPAAAADRAGEIAGEPPVGITWERLRDGMVYVVRFVGHPPVVLDAATGARVHLTPELAEAIARSVLGSEAPLRRIDTVTRQHTAYAYGERPAWRLRFGDREGTVAYVSQATGAVHFTTRNSRFKTWAAEWHLARPLAYNGRSETVRRAAVWITSLITLAGLVAGVTLVLPKRWWRHRPAATS
;
A
#
# COMPACT_ATOMS: atom_id res chain seq x y z
N MET A 1 4.28 28.07 48.05
CA MET A 1 4.55 27.66 46.64
C MET A 1 3.23 27.64 45.88
N ASN A 2 3.07 28.49 44.84
CA ASN A 2 1.78 28.96 44.31
C ASN A 2 1.00 27.85 43.53
N VAL A 3 0.05 27.18 44.15
CA VAL A 3 -0.89 26.22 43.57
C VAL A 3 -1.64 26.80 42.34
N LEU A 4 -1.98 28.12 42.42
CA LEU A 4 -2.68 28.84 41.35
C LEU A 4 -1.82 29.02 40.06
N LYS A 5 -0.48 29.19 40.19
CA LYS A 5 0.41 29.24 39.03
C LYS A 5 0.51 27.87 38.33
N ASN A 6 0.55 26.80 39.11
CA ASN A 6 0.57 25.42 38.56
C ASN A 6 -0.76 25.09 37.87
N TYR A 7 -1.91 25.53 38.38
CA TYR A 7 -3.21 25.27 37.75
C TYR A 7 -3.33 25.91 36.34
N ARG A 8 -2.88 27.18 36.20
CA ARG A 8 -2.86 27.84 34.89
C ARG A 8 -1.97 27.13 33.88
N ALA A 9 -0.77 26.68 34.30
CA ALA A 9 0.13 25.94 33.47
C ALA A 9 -0.48 24.60 33.01
N TRP A 10 -1.07 23.85 33.94
CA TRP A 10 -1.76 22.60 33.63
C TRP A 10 -2.93 22.81 32.67
N PHE A 11 -3.72 23.85 32.85
CA PHE A 11 -4.82 24.19 31.95
C PHE A 11 -4.33 24.52 30.53
N GLN A 12 -3.24 25.25 30.39
CA GLN A 12 -2.63 25.53 29.08
C GLN A 12 -2.12 24.27 28.41
N VAL A 13 -1.42 23.41 29.14
CA VAL A 13 -0.94 22.12 28.64
C VAL A 13 -2.11 21.26 28.16
N HIS A 14 -3.13 21.10 28.99
CA HIS A 14 -4.34 20.36 28.64
C HIS A 14 -5.02 20.93 27.39
N ARG A 15 -5.16 22.26 27.30
CA ARG A 15 -5.77 22.93 26.14
C ARG A 15 -5.02 22.60 24.83
N TRP A 16 -3.70 22.71 24.83
CA TRP A 16 -2.91 22.45 23.63
C TRP A 16 -2.89 20.96 23.24
N ILE A 17 -2.81 20.09 24.23
CA ILE A 17 -2.93 18.63 23.99
C ILE A 17 -4.31 18.33 23.38
N SER A 18 -5.38 18.89 23.94
CA SER A 18 -6.75 18.67 23.44
C SER A 18 -6.96 19.21 22.03
N VAL A 19 -6.36 20.33 21.66
CA VAL A 19 -6.40 20.86 20.29
C VAL A 19 -5.68 19.91 19.35
N GLY A 20 -4.47 19.47 19.69
CA GLY A 20 -3.70 18.53 18.87
C GLY A 20 -4.42 17.20 18.68
N LEU A 21 -4.97 16.63 19.74
CA LEU A 21 -5.76 15.40 19.69
C LEU A 21 -7.07 15.58 18.90
N GLY A 22 -7.72 16.72 19.03
CA GLY A 22 -8.93 17.06 18.27
C GLY A 22 -8.66 17.08 16.78
N LEU A 23 -7.57 17.72 16.34
CA LEU A 23 -7.15 17.73 14.92
C LEU A 23 -6.83 16.32 14.42
N LEU A 24 -6.14 15.51 15.21
CA LEU A 24 -5.85 14.13 14.86
C LEU A 24 -7.13 13.30 14.73
N LEU A 25 -8.09 13.47 15.64
CA LEU A 25 -9.38 12.78 15.58
C LEU A 25 -10.18 13.19 14.35
N VAL A 26 -10.23 14.49 14.01
CA VAL A 26 -10.87 14.98 12.79
C VAL A 26 -10.21 14.36 11.55
N PHE A 27 -8.89 14.34 11.49
CA PHE A 27 -8.18 13.68 10.41
C PHE A 27 -8.52 12.19 10.30
N TRP A 28 -8.59 11.50 11.45
CA TRP A 28 -8.87 10.07 11.47
C TRP A 28 -10.31 9.77 11.02
N LEU A 29 -11.29 10.53 11.50
CA LEU A 29 -12.68 10.43 11.05
C LEU A 29 -12.82 10.72 9.56
N ALA A 30 -12.23 11.82 9.09
CA ALA A 30 -12.27 12.21 7.68
C ALA A 30 -11.63 11.14 6.77
N SER A 31 -10.46 10.61 7.14
CA SER A 31 -9.80 9.55 6.38
C SER A 31 -10.61 8.24 6.40
N GLY A 32 -11.25 7.90 7.52
CA GLY A 32 -12.17 6.76 7.62
C GLY A 32 -13.38 6.92 6.71
N MET A 33 -13.99 8.10 6.65
CA MET A 33 -15.09 8.39 5.72
C MET A 33 -14.67 8.22 4.26
N VAL A 34 -13.48 8.69 3.87
CA VAL A 34 -12.94 8.50 2.51
C VAL A 34 -12.80 7.02 2.16
N MET A 35 -12.44 6.16 3.13
CA MET A 35 -12.33 4.72 2.88
C MET A 35 -13.66 4.07 2.53
N VAL A 36 -14.76 4.53 3.11
CA VAL A 36 -16.12 3.97 2.91
C VAL A 36 -16.79 4.53 1.67
N LEU A 37 -16.35 5.68 1.14
CA LEU A 37 -16.95 6.26 -0.05
C LEU A 37 -16.91 5.27 -1.22
N PRO A 38 -18.06 5.01 -1.89
CA PRO A 38 -18.11 4.18 -3.08
C PRO A 38 -17.29 4.90 -4.17
N MET A 39 -16.14 4.35 -4.50
CA MET A 39 -15.37 4.80 -5.65
C MET A 39 -15.58 3.80 -6.78
N PRO A 40 -15.73 4.23 -8.04
CA PRO A 40 -15.90 3.32 -9.16
C PRO A 40 -14.82 2.25 -9.13
N ALA A 41 -15.20 1.00 -9.36
CA ALA A 41 -14.36 -0.19 -9.26
C ALA A 41 -13.24 -0.27 -10.33
N LEU A 42 -12.92 0.83 -11.02
CA LEU A 42 -11.85 0.94 -12.02
C LEU A 42 -10.42 0.78 -11.45
N PHE A 43 -10.28 0.26 -10.24
CA PHE A 43 -9.02 0.33 -9.49
C PHE A 43 -8.17 -0.91 -9.56
N TYR A 44 -8.74 -2.01 -10.02
CA TYR A 44 -8.02 -3.25 -10.19
C TYR A 44 -8.56 -3.94 -11.45
N ARG A 45 -8.11 -3.51 -12.59
CA ARG A 45 -7.97 -4.47 -13.68
C ARG A 45 -6.72 -5.25 -13.34
N GLY A 46 -6.90 -6.40 -12.72
CA GLY A 46 -5.88 -7.42 -12.68
C GLY A 46 -5.34 -7.66 -14.10
N PRO A 47 -4.21 -8.32 -14.28
CA PRO A 47 -3.71 -8.66 -15.61
C PRO A 47 -4.89 -9.19 -16.39
N GLY A 48 -5.24 -8.50 -17.46
CA GLY A 48 -6.53 -8.63 -18.13
C GLY A 48 -6.85 -10.08 -18.48
N THR A 49 -7.72 -10.67 -17.68
CA THR A 49 -8.33 -11.99 -17.94
C THR A 49 -9.41 -11.92 -19.03
N SER A 50 -9.57 -10.77 -19.67
CA SER A 50 -10.57 -10.57 -20.72
C SER A 50 -10.16 -11.11 -22.11
N GLY A 51 -9.07 -11.86 -22.20
CA GLY A 51 -8.75 -12.61 -23.42
C GLY A 51 -8.95 -14.10 -23.20
N VAL A 52 -9.51 -14.79 -24.15
CA VAL A 52 -9.49 -16.25 -24.23
C VAL A 52 -8.04 -16.69 -24.01
N LEU A 53 -7.79 -17.57 -23.03
CA LEU A 53 -6.47 -18.16 -22.87
C LEU A 53 -6.11 -18.87 -24.18
N PRO A 54 -4.89 -18.72 -24.70
CA PRO A 54 -4.46 -19.50 -25.87
C PRO A 54 -4.66 -20.99 -25.58
N PRO A 55 -5.00 -21.81 -26.57
CA PRO A 55 -5.18 -23.24 -26.38
C PRO A 55 -3.87 -23.85 -25.83
N PHE A 56 -4.01 -24.90 -25.02
CA PHE A 56 -2.86 -25.53 -24.31
C PHE A 56 -1.76 -26.05 -25.24
N ASP A 57 -2.07 -26.34 -26.49
CA ASP A 57 -1.13 -26.76 -27.53
C ASP A 57 -0.20 -25.62 -28.04
N ALA A 58 -0.52 -24.36 -27.73
CA ALA A 58 0.36 -23.24 -27.99
C ALA A 58 1.58 -23.17 -27.02
N TYR A 59 1.60 -24.01 -25.97
CA TYR A 59 2.68 -24.07 -24.98
C TYR A 59 3.58 -25.26 -25.28
N THR A 60 4.71 -24.98 -25.88
CA THR A 60 5.63 -26.06 -26.28
C THR A 60 6.62 -26.48 -25.21
N MET A 61 6.82 -25.63 -24.18
CA MET A 61 7.71 -25.93 -23.07
C MET A 61 6.97 -26.49 -21.86
N ALA A 62 7.39 -27.66 -21.37
CA ALA A 62 6.87 -28.22 -20.13
C ALA A 62 7.32 -27.38 -18.89
N PRO A 63 6.49 -27.23 -17.82
CA PRO A 63 6.88 -26.49 -16.62
C PRO A 63 8.20 -26.98 -15.99
N ALA A 64 8.44 -28.28 -15.99
CA ALA A 64 9.69 -28.86 -15.47
C ALA A 64 10.91 -28.37 -16.26
N ALA A 65 10.83 -28.39 -17.60
CA ALA A 65 11.91 -27.90 -18.45
C ALA A 65 12.14 -26.39 -18.29
N ALA A 66 11.06 -25.62 -18.05
CA ALA A 66 11.18 -24.19 -17.74
C ALA A 66 11.85 -23.96 -16.38
N ALA A 67 11.55 -24.79 -15.38
CA ALA A 67 12.18 -24.74 -14.06
C ALA A 67 13.68 -25.05 -14.15
N ASP A 68 14.05 -26.13 -14.87
CA ASP A 68 15.44 -26.52 -15.07
C ASP A 68 16.24 -25.42 -15.77
N ARG A 69 15.69 -24.90 -16.89
CA ARG A 69 16.33 -23.81 -17.64
C ARG A 69 16.49 -22.52 -16.84
N ALA A 70 15.49 -22.18 -16.03
CA ALA A 70 15.57 -21.03 -15.15
C ALA A 70 16.59 -21.25 -14.04
N GLY A 71 16.68 -22.47 -13.50
CA GLY A 71 17.71 -22.88 -12.53
C GLY A 71 19.12 -22.75 -13.05
N GLU A 72 19.36 -23.16 -14.32
CA GLU A 72 20.64 -22.95 -14.99
C GLU A 72 21.00 -21.45 -15.11
N ILE A 73 20.02 -20.59 -15.43
CA ILE A 73 20.23 -19.15 -15.54
C ILE A 73 20.52 -18.50 -14.18
N ALA A 74 19.82 -18.93 -13.14
CA ALA A 74 19.96 -18.38 -11.79
C ALA A 74 21.15 -18.96 -11.01
N GLY A 75 21.60 -20.16 -11.36
CA GLY A 75 22.64 -20.89 -10.63
C GLY A 75 22.16 -21.51 -9.31
N GLU A 76 20.82 -21.59 -9.09
CA GLU A 76 20.21 -22.19 -7.89
C GLU A 76 18.88 -22.89 -8.24
N PRO A 77 18.46 -23.87 -7.43
CA PRO A 77 17.20 -24.57 -7.67
C PRO A 77 16.00 -23.65 -7.47
N PRO A 78 14.96 -23.74 -8.31
CA PRO A 78 13.75 -22.94 -8.19
C PRO A 78 12.91 -23.42 -6.99
N VAL A 79 12.20 -22.47 -6.34
CA VAL A 79 11.26 -22.74 -5.24
C VAL A 79 9.80 -22.63 -5.67
N GLY A 80 9.54 -22.13 -6.84
CA GLY A 80 8.18 -22.02 -7.38
C GLY A 80 8.18 -21.58 -8.85
N ILE A 81 7.11 -21.99 -9.52
CA ILE A 81 6.85 -21.62 -10.89
C ILE A 81 5.38 -21.22 -11.03
N THR A 82 5.11 -20.12 -11.72
CA THR A 82 3.76 -19.65 -12.02
C THR A 82 3.64 -19.37 -13.52
N TRP A 83 2.45 -19.56 -14.06
CA TRP A 83 2.09 -19.10 -15.39
C TRP A 83 1.44 -17.73 -15.29
N GLU A 84 1.93 -16.81 -16.09
CA GLU A 84 1.36 -15.48 -16.16
C GLU A 84 1.17 -15.07 -17.62
N ARG A 85 0.14 -14.29 -17.89
CA ARG A 85 -0.07 -13.70 -19.20
C ARG A 85 0.73 -12.42 -19.30
N LEU A 86 1.61 -12.33 -20.26
CA LEU A 86 2.37 -11.14 -20.54
C LEU A 86 2.04 -10.66 -21.96
N ARG A 87 1.29 -9.56 -22.07
CA ARG A 87 0.81 -9.04 -23.35
C ARG A 87 0.03 -10.10 -24.13
N ASP A 88 0.57 -10.55 -25.28
CA ASP A 88 -0.09 -11.47 -26.22
C ASP A 88 0.32 -12.93 -26.01
N GLY A 89 1.30 -13.18 -25.12
CA GLY A 89 1.85 -14.50 -24.85
C GLY A 89 1.72 -14.92 -23.39
N MET A 90 2.07 -16.18 -23.14
CA MET A 90 2.21 -16.72 -21.79
C MET A 90 3.68 -16.82 -21.44
N VAL A 91 3.97 -16.59 -20.15
CA VAL A 91 5.33 -16.72 -19.62
C VAL A 91 5.33 -17.59 -18.37
N TYR A 92 6.44 -18.24 -18.12
CA TYR A 92 6.77 -18.81 -16.83
C TYR A 92 7.50 -17.78 -16.00
N VAL A 93 7.01 -17.52 -14.79
CA VAL A 93 7.73 -16.77 -13.77
C VAL A 93 8.26 -17.76 -12.75
N VAL A 94 9.56 -18.00 -12.81
CA VAL A 94 10.26 -18.96 -11.95
C VAL A 94 10.91 -18.21 -10.81
N ARG A 95 10.59 -18.60 -9.58
CA ARG A 95 11.01 -17.91 -8.34
C ARG A 95 12.11 -18.67 -7.63
N PHE A 96 13.01 -17.93 -7.00
CA PHE A 96 14.18 -18.41 -6.26
C PHE A 96 14.21 -17.78 -4.86
N VAL A 97 15.03 -18.33 -3.96
CA VAL A 97 15.19 -17.76 -2.59
C VAL A 97 16.18 -16.59 -2.62
N GLY A 98 17.34 -16.77 -3.22
CA GLY A 98 18.43 -15.80 -3.21
C GLY A 98 18.56 -14.97 -4.49
N HIS A 99 17.77 -15.28 -5.52
CA HIS A 99 17.88 -14.66 -6.83
C HIS A 99 16.55 -14.00 -7.28
N PRO A 100 16.59 -12.90 -8.05
CA PRO A 100 15.39 -12.36 -8.68
C PRO A 100 14.68 -13.40 -9.57
N PRO A 101 13.35 -13.34 -9.74
CA PRO A 101 12.62 -14.24 -10.62
C PRO A 101 13.18 -14.22 -12.06
N VAL A 102 13.18 -15.38 -12.70
CA VAL A 102 13.49 -15.52 -14.12
C VAL A 102 12.18 -15.67 -14.87
N VAL A 103 11.99 -14.83 -15.90
CA VAL A 103 10.80 -14.88 -16.76
C VAL A 103 11.19 -15.52 -18.07
N LEU A 104 10.49 -16.60 -18.44
CA LEU A 104 10.70 -17.33 -19.69
C LEU A 104 9.44 -17.30 -20.54
N ASP A 105 9.57 -17.07 -21.82
CA ASP A 105 8.48 -17.25 -22.78
C ASP A 105 8.05 -18.72 -22.83
N ALA A 106 6.76 -18.99 -22.65
CA ALA A 106 6.25 -20.34 -22.51
C ALA A 106 6.25 -21.15 -23.83
N ALA A 107 6.33 -20.49 -24.96
CA ALA A 107 6.42 -21.14 -26.28
C ALA A 107 7.86 -21.46 -26.66
N THR A 108 8.77 -20.53 -26.45
CA THR A 108 10.15 -20.63 -26.93
C THR A 108 11.17 -20.98 -25.86
N GLY A 109 10.84 -20.80 -24.59
CA GLY A 109 11.77 -20.89 -23.47
C GLY A 109 12.83 -19.78 -23.45
N ALA A 110 12.70 -18.77 -24.28
CA ALA A 110 13.59 -17.63 -24.26
C ALA A 110 13.41 -16.78 -23.02
N ARG A 111 14.52 -16.26 -22.47
CA ARG A 111 14.45 -15.34 -21.34
C ARG A 111 13.82 -14.02 -21.80
N VAL A 112 12.80 -13.56 -21.05
CA VAL A 112 12.14 -12.28 -21.27
C VAL A 112 12.81 -11.22 -20.39
N HIS A 113 13.34 -10.18 -21.03
CA HIS A 113 13.88 -9.02 -20.33
C HIS A 113 12.82 -7.91 -20.32
N LEU A 114 12.43 -7.50 -19.12
CA LEU A 114 11.40 -6.48 -18.90
C LEU A 114 11.99 -5.08 -19.07
N THR A 115 12.08 -4.64 -20.34
CA THR A 115 12.55 -3.29 -20.70
C THR A 115 11.43 -2.25 -20.49
N PRO A 116 11.76 -0.94 -20.47
CA PRO A 116 10.76 0.13 -20.40
C PRO A 116 9.72 0.05 -21.54
N GLU A 117 10.16 -0.29 -22.75
CA GLU A 117 9.32 -0.39 -23.95
C GLU A 117 8.35 -1.57 -23.83
N LEU A 118 8.84 -2.72 -23.34
CA LEU A 118 7.98 -3.87 -23.05
C LEU A 118 7.01 -3.56 -21.94
N ALA A 119 7.42 -2.85 -20.88
CA ALA A 119 6.56 -2.43 -19.80
C ALA A 119 5.43 -1.49 -20.30
N GLU A 120 5.73 -0.58 -21.24
CA GLU A 120 4.69 0.23 -21.87
C GLU A 120 3.73 -0.63 -22.68
N ALA A 121 4.24 -1.55 -23.50
CA ALA A 121 3.40 -2.44 -24.30
C ALA A 121 2.47 -3.29 -23.44
N ILE A 122 2.98 -3.84 -22.32
CA ILE A 122 2.21 -4.59 -21.33
C ILE A 122 1.12 -3.69 -20.70
N ALA A 123 1.49 -2.50 -20.23
CA ALA A 123 0.55 -1.58 -19.61
C ALA A 123 -0.57 -1.18 -20.57
N ARG A 124 -0.26 -0.91 -21.84
CA ARG A 124 -1.25 -0.56 -22.87
C ARG A 124 -2.18 -1.72 -23.19
N SER A 125 -1.68 -2.95 -23.32
CA SER A 125 -2.49 -4.14 -23.61
C SER A 125 -3.54 -4.39 -22.51
N VAL A 126 -3.21 -4.10 -21.24
CA VAL A 126 -4.12 -4.25 -20.11
C VAL A 126 -5.04 -3.04 -19.95
N LEU A 127 -4.54 -1.82 -20.17
CA LEU A 127 -5.32 -0.59 -20.04
C LEU A 127 -6.38 -0.45 -21.14
N GLY A 128 -6.08 -0.95 -22.35
CA GLY A 128 -6.92 -0.80 -23.53
C GLY A 128 -7.13 0.68 -23.92
N SER A 129 -6.13 1.54 -23.70
CA SER A 129 -6.21 2.97 -23.92
C SER A 129 -5.05 3.46 -24.78
N GLU A 130 -5.39 4.34 -25.74
CA GLU A 130 -4.45 5.04 -26.61
C GLU A 130 -3.89 6.35 -25.99
N ALA A 131 -4.12 6.58 -24.71
CA ALA A 131 -3.65 7.77 -24.03
C ALA A 131 -2.12 7.93 -24.16
N PRO A 132 -1.61 9.14 -24.42
CA PRO A 132 -0.18 9.37 -24.60
C PRO A 132 0.59 9.06 -23.31
N LEU A 133 1.69 8.34 -23.42
CA LEU A 133 2.64 8.18 -22.34
C LEU A 133 3.38 9.52 -22.14
N ARG A 134 3.26 10.08 -20.92
CA ARG A 134 3.92 11.36 -20.59
C ARG A 134 5.29 11.15 -19.95
N ARG A 135 5.43 10.08 -19.18
CA ARG A 135 6.67 9.82 -18.44
C ARG A 135 6.77 8.36 -18.06
N ILE A 136 7.99 7.85 -18.13
CA ILE A 136 8.40 6.58 -17.52
C ILE A 136 9.55 6.83 -16.55
N ASP A 137 9.50 6.24 -15.37
CA ASP A 137 10.55 6.29 -14.37
C ASP A 137 10.54 5.01 -13.51
N THR A 138 11.60 4.78 -12.75
CA THR A 138 11.73 3.59 -11.89
C THR A 138 11.32 3.90 -10.46
N VAL A 139 10.55 2.99 -9.86
CA VAL A 139 10.19 3.02 -8.44
C VAL A 139 10.91 1.92 -7.70
N THR A 140 11.80 2.31 -6.79
CA THR A 140 12.58 1.39 -5.95
C THR A 140 12.14 1.41 -4.49
N ARG A 141 11.42 2.46 -4.08
CA ARG A 141 10.97 2.64 -2.69
C ARG A 141 9.47 2.48 -2.56
N GLN A 142 9.06 1.96 -1.42
CA GLN A 142 7.65 1.87 -1.05
C GLN A 142 7.04 3.25 -0.86
N HIS A 143 5.84 3.45 -1.39
CA HIS A 143 5.03 4.66 -1.16
C HIS A 143 3.54 4.32 -1.22
N THR A 144 2.69 5.22 -0.76
CA THR A 144 1.25 4.96 -0.56
C THR A 144 0.52 4.47 -1.82
N ALA A 145 0.84 4.98 -3.00
CA ALA A 145 0.20 4.57 -4.24
C ALA A 145 0.69 3.21 -4.77
N TYR A 146 1.79 2.68 -4.27
CA TYR A 146 2.37 1.38 -4.64
C TYR A 146 2.99 0.69 -3.41
N ALA A 147 2.14 0.48 -2.39
CA ALA A 147 2.58 0.00 -1.08
C ALA A 147 2.96 -1.48 -1.09
N TYR A 148 2.26 -2.30 -1.88
CA TYR A 148 2.36 -3.77 -1.85
C TYR A 148 2.89 -4.39 -3.15
N GLY A 149 3.19 -3.58 -4.16
CA GLY A 149 3.72 -4.07 -5.42
C GLY A 149 5.18 -4.49 -5.34
N GLU A 150 5.58 -5.38 -6.26
CA GLU A 150 6.97 -5.82 -6.42
C GLU A 150 7.86 -4.66 -6.87
N ARG A 151 9.05 -4.56 -6.32
CA ARG A 151 10.05 -3.52 -6.65
C ARG A 151 11.39 -4.17 -6.96
N PRO A 152 12.17 -3.56 -7.86
CA PRO A 152 11.91 -2.34 -8.64
C PRO A 152 10.76 -2.50 -9.64
N ALA A 153 10.11 -1.38 -9.99
CA ALA A 153 9.02 -1.35 -10.97
C ALA A 153 9.14 -0.14 -11.90
N TRP A 154 8.74 -0.29 -13.15
CA TRP A 154 8.53 0.82 -14.07
C TRP A 154 7.24 1.54 -13.69
N ARG A 155 7.29 2.87 -13.56
CA ARG A 155 6.13 3.71 -13.34
C ARG A 155 5.85 4.51 -14.61
N LEU A 156 4.73 4.19 -15.26
CA LEU A 156 4.27 4.81 -16.50
C LEU A 156 3.11 5.75 -16.19
N ARG A 157 3.25 7.02 -16.55
CA ARG A 157 2.22 8.05 -16.36
C ARG A 157 1.55 8.37 -17.68
N PHE A 158 0.25 8.10 -17.76
CA PHE A 158 -0.55 8.38 -18.96
C PHE A 158 -1.19 9.77 -18.89
N GLY A 159 -1.45 10.35 -20.07
CA GLY A 159 -2.03 11.67 -20.21
C GLY A 159 -3.55 11.68 -20.33
N ASP A 160 -4.22 10.70 -19.76
CA ASP A 160 -5.67 10.60 -19.71
C ASP A 160 -6.29 11.52 -18.66
N ARG A 161 -7.63 11.67 -18.72
CA ARG A 161 -8.40 12.52 -17.79
C ARG A 161 -8.31 12.02 -16.34
N GLU A 162 -8.19 10.71 -16.14
CA GLU A 162 -8.14 10.10 -14.83
C GLU A 162 -6.75 10.18 -14.17
N GLY A 163 -5.74 10.56 -14.95
CA GLY A 163 -4.34 10.61 -14.53
C GLY A 163 -3.84 9.22 -14.16
N THR A 164 -4.09 8.25 -15.04
CA THR A 164 -3.71 6.86 -14.85
C THR A 164 -2.19 6.72 -14.75
N VAL A 165 -1.79 5.89 -13.80
CA VAL A 165 -0.40 5.47 -13.61
C VAL A 165 -0.36 3.95 -13.55
N ALA A 166 0.43 3.33 -14.42
CA ALA A 166 0.74 1.92 -14.36
C ALA A 166 2.07 1.70 -13.64
N TYR A 167 2.13 0.69 -12.80
CA TYR A 167 3.36 0.16 -12.21
C TYR A 167 3.56 -1.23 -12.77
N VAL A 168 4.68 -1.46 -13.45
CA VAL A 168 5.03 -2.76 -14.05
C VAL A 168 6.27 -3.29 -13.35
N SER A 169 6.15 -4.44 -12.70
CA SER A 169 7.29 -5.08 -12.02
C SER A 169 8.42 -5.34 -13.00
N GLN A 170 9.64 -4.92 -12.64
CA GLN A 170 10.84 -5.22 -13.45
C GLN A 170 11.27 -6.69 -13.35
N ALA A 171 10.74 -7.40 -12.34
CA ALA A 171 11.08 -8.79 -12.10
C ALA A 171 10.10 -9.78 -12.78
N THR A 172 8.80 -9.44 -12.79
CA THR A 172 7.76 -10.39 -13.24
C THR A 172 6.87 -9.84 -14.35
N GLY A 173 6.87 -8.51 -14.61
CA GLY A 173 5.95 -7.88 -15.54
C GLY A 173 4.54 -7.67 -14.98
N ALA A 174 4.30 -8.05 -13.71
CA ALA A 174 3.02 -7.84 -13.06
C ALA A 174 2.64 -6.35 -13.05
N VAL A 175 1.40 -6.05 -13.43
CA VAL A 175 0.91 -4.68 -13.62
C VAL A 175 -0.06 -4.29 -12.52
N HIS A 176 0.14 -3.08 -11.99
CA HIS A 176 -0.79 -2.45 -11.07
C HIS A 176 -1.16 -1.05 -11.57
N PHE A 177 -2.46 -0.76 -11.66
CA PHE A 177 -2.94 0.55 -12.10
C PHE A 177 -3.46 1.38 -10.94
N THR A 178 -3.23 2.67 -11.03
CA THR A 178 -3.84 3.65 -10.13
C THR A 178 -4.35 4.85 -10.92
N THR A 179 -5.47 5.41 -10.48
CA THR A 179 -5.98 6.71 -10.97
C THR A 179 -5.77 7.79 -9.90
N ARG A 180 -6.05 9.04 -10.21
CA ARG A 180 -5.98 10.13 -9.22
C ARG A 180 -6.83 9.83 -7.99
N ASN A 181 -8.05 9.36 -8.20
CA ASN A 181 -9.00 9.06 -7.12
C ASN A 181 -8.54 7.86 -6.29
N SER A 182 -8.06 6.77 -6.94
CA SER A 182 -7.57 5.62 -6.20
C SER A 182 -6.34 5.96 -5.35
N ARG A 183 -5.43 6.77 -5.89
CA ARG A 183 -4.25 7.22 -5.13
C ARG A 183 -4.65 8.02 -3.89
N PHE A 184 -5.66 8.90 -4.02
CA PHE A 184 -6.17 9.64 -2.87
C PHE A 184 -6.80 8.71 -1.83
N LYS A 185 -7.64 7.77 -2.26
CA LYS A 185 -8.26 6.78 -1.36
C LYS A 185 -7.20 5.92 -0.67
N THR A 186 -6.25 5.40 -1.43
CA THR A 186 -5.16 4.60 -0.87
C THR A 186 -4.30 5.41 0.09
N TRP A 187 -4.00 6.67 -0.24
CA TRP A 187 -3.29 7.58 0.66
C TRP A 187 -4.04 7.76 1.99
N ALA A 188 -5.35 8.02 1.93
CA ALA A 188 -6.17 8.16 3.12
C ALA A 188 -6.18 6.88 3.96
N ALA A 189 -6.34 5.71 3.33
CA ALA A 189 -6.32 4.40 3.99
C ALA A 189 -4.97 4.09 4.65
N GLU A 190 -3.87 4.32 3.95
CA GLU A 190 -2.53 4.06 4.45
C GLU A 190 -2.20 4.95 5.66
N TRP A 191 -2.54 6.23 5.61
CA TRP A 191 -2.36 7.14 6.73
C TRP A 191 -3.33 6.89 7.88
N HIS A 192 -4.57 6.47 7.60
CA HIS A 192 -5.51 6.06 8.63
C HIS A 192 -4.94 4.94 9.51
N LEU A 193 -4.20 4.02 8.90
CA LEU A 193 -3.54 2.89 9.57
C LEU A 193 -2.08 3.19 9.99
N ALA A 194 -1.62 4.41 9.82
CA ALA A 194 -0.24 4.85 10.08
C ALA A 194 0.83 3.98 9.39
N ARG A 195 0.49 3.26 8.30
CA ARG A 195 1.41 2.36 7.59
C ARG A 195 2.66 3.04 7.00
N PRO A 196 2.59 4.31 6.50
CA PRO A 196 3.79 4.98 6.00
C PRO A 196 4.92 5.12 7.01
N LEU A 197 4.64 5.01 8.31
CA LEU A 197 5.66 5.00 9.36
C LEU A 197 6.54 3.75 9.34
N ALA A 198 6.06 2.65 8.72
CA ALA A 198 6.78 1.38 8.61
C ALA A 198 7.39 1.14 7.21
N TYR A 199 7.27 2.09 6.25
CA TYR A 199 7.77 1.91 4.89
C TYR A 199 9.30 1.93 4.81
N ASN A 200 9.82 1.31 3.76
CA ASN A 200 11.24 1.33 3.39
C ASN A 200 12.18 0.80 4.49
N GLY A 201 11.80 -0.32 5.12
CA GLY A 201 12.62 -1.00 6.12
C GLY A 201 12.55 -0.36 7.51
N ARG A 202 11.68 0.63 7.73
CA ARG A 202 11.41 1.13 9.08
C ARG A 202 10.71 0.05 9.90
N SER A 203 11.03 0.01 11.18
CA SER A 203 10.49 -1.01 12.07
C SER A 203 8.98 -0.89 12.23
N GLU A 204 8.27 -1.99 12.05
CA GLU A 204 6.85 -2.11 12.41
C GLU A 204 6.60 -1.77 13.89
N THR A 205 7.60 -1.98 14.74
CA THR A 205 7.56 -1.59 16.15
C THR A 205 7.39 -0.07 16.30
N VAL A 206 8.04 0.74 15.44
CA VAL A 206 7.88 2.21 15.47
C VAL A 206 6.43 2.59 15.16
N ARG A 207 5.83 1.98 14.14
CA ARG A 207 4.42 2.21 13.80
C ARG A 207 3.50 1.81 14.95
N ARG A 208 3.69 0.62 15.51
CA ARG A 208 2.88 0.12 16.64
C ARG A 208 3.04 1.03 17.86
N ALA A 209 4.26 1.42 18.20
CA ALA A 209 4.53 2.32 19.30
C ALA A 209 3.84 3.68 19.10
N ALA A 210 3.94 4.28 17.91
CA ALA A 210 3.25 5.53 17.61
C ALA A 210 1.73 5.43 17.76
N VAL A 211 1.11 4.36 17.26
CA VAL A 211 -0.34 4.11 17.40
C VAL A 211 -0.72 3.93 18.86
N TRP A 212 0.03 3.12 19.63
CA TRP A 212 -0.24 2.91 21.05
C TRP A 212 -0.12 4.19 21.89
N ILE A 213 0.98 4.94 21.70
CA ILE A 213 1.22 6.19 22.41
C ILE A 213 0.09 7.19 22.12
N THR A 214 -0.27 7.35 20.85
CA THR A 214 -1.33 8.25 20.43
C THR A 214 -2.68 7.85 21.03
N SER A 215 -3.00 6.55 21.04
CA SER A 215 -4.23 6.01 21.59
C SER A 215 -4.30 6.23 23.10
N LEU A 216 -3.21 5.99 23.84
CA LEU A 216 -3.14 6.20 25.28
C LEU A 216 -3.29 7.69 25.64
N ILE A 217 -2.63 8.59 24.91
CA ILE A 217 -2.76 10.04 25.12
C ILE A 217 -4.21 10.48 24.84
N THR A 218 -4.83 9.95 23.78
CA THR A 218 -6.24 10.27 23.45
C THR A 218 -7.18 9.79 24.56
N LEU A 219 -7.00 8.58 25.05
CA LEU A 219 -7.79 8.02 26.14
C LEU A 219 -7.64 8.85 27.43
N ALA A 220 -6.40 9.19 27.80
CA ALA A 220 -6.13 10.04 28.95
C ALA A 220 -6.77 11.43 28.81
N GLY A 221 -6.70 12.02 27.62
CA GLY A 221 -7.35 13.29 27.30
C GLY A 221 -8.88 13.23 27.43
N LEU A 222 -9.49 12.13 26.96
CA LEU A 222 -10.93 11.88 27.08
C LEU A 222 -11.34 11.74 28.54
N VAL A 223 -10.63 10.93 29.31
CA VAL A 223 -10.90 10.75 30.78
C VAL A 223 -10.77 12.08 31.49
N ALA A 224 -9.70 12.85 31.24
CA ALA A 224 -9.54 14.18 31.84
C ALA A 224 -10.67 15.13 31.44
N GLY A 225 -11.11 15.12 30.18
CA GLY A 225 -12.24 15.93 29.71
C GLY A 225 -13.55 15.57 30.41
N VAL A 226 -13.85 14.29 30.53
CA VAL A 226 -15.05 13.80 31.25
C VAL A 226 -15.03 14.23 32.73
N THR A 227 -13.88 14.10 33.41
CA THR A 227 -13.75 14.49 34.82
C THR A 227 -13.94 15.99 35.03
N LEU A 228 -13.58 16.83 34.04
CA LEU A 228 -13.80 18.29 34.13
C LEU A 228 -15.26 18.68 33.93
N VAL A 229 -16.05 17.91 33.21
CA VAL A 229 -17.47 18.17 32.92
C VAL A 229 -18.38 17.63 34.03
N LEU A 230 -17.97 16.54 34.70
CA LEU A 230 -18.79 15.96 35.77
C LEU A 230 -18.94 16.92 36.96
N PRO A 231 -20.17 17.11 37.49
CA PRO A 231 -20.42 17.98 38.61
C PRO A 231 -19.60 17.55 39.83
N LYS A 232 -18.91 18.48 40.50
CA LYS A 232 -18.07 18.22 41.67
C LYS A 232 -18.80 17.50 42.82
N ARG A 233 -20.14 17.54 42.87
CA ARG A 233 -20.95 16.82 43.85
C ARG A 233 -20.84 15.30 43.76
N TRP A 234 -20.48 14.74 42.61
CA TRP A 234 -20.33 13.29 42.40
C TRP A 234 -19.07 12.72 43.06
N TRP A 235 -18.06 13.58 43.33
CA TRP A 235 -16.79 13.20 43.97
C TRP A 235 -16.74 13.42 45.45
N ARG A 236 -17.81 14.05 46.04
CA ARG A 236 -17.92 14.30 47.48
C ARG A 236 -18.76 13.22 48.15
N HIS A 237 -18.22 12.01 48.29
CA HIS A 237 -18.67 11.15 49.37
C HIS A 237 -18.21 11.79 50.68
N ARG A 238 -19.10 12.55 51.38
CA ARG A 238 -18.89 12.86 52.78
C ARG A 238 -19.02 11.55 53.53
N PRO A 239 -17.98 11.10 54.29
CA PRO A 239 -18.21 10.07 55.27
C PRO A 239 -19.29 10.60 56.24
N ALA A 240 -20.32 9.79 56.50
CA ALA A 240 -21.32 10.11 57.51
C ALA A 240 -20.60 10.28 58.84
N ALA A 241 -20.81 11.42 59.49
CA ALA A 241 -20.38 11.64 60.85
C ALA A 241 -21.11 10.60 61.71
N THR A 242 -20.39 9.61 62.23
CA THR A 242 -20.87 8.74 63.30
C THR A 242 -20.88 9.54 64.57
N SER A 243 -22.08 9.91 65.04
CA SER A 243 -22.36 10.40 66.40
C SER A 243 -22.30 9.27 67.39
#